data_f20978683f60f57a4ca1110b2689683c
#
_entry.id   f20978683f60f57a4ca1110b2689683c
#
_cell.length_a   1.000
_cell.length_b   1.000
_cell.length_c   1.000
_cell.angle_alpha   90.00
_cell.angle_beta   90.00
_cell.angle_gamma   90.00
#
_symmetry.space_group_name_H-M   'P 1'
#
loop_
_entity.id
_entity.type
_entity.pdbx_description
1 polymer ?
#
loop_
_entity_poly.entity_id
_entity_poly.type
_entity_poly.pdbx_seq_one_letter_code
_entity_poly.pdbx_strand_id
1 'polypeptide(L)'
;MLECAMKITQSFLKTILHYDPLSGVFTWIGRSSPRSRAIIGSEVGCKNTQGYLQVKICGKQYLLSRLAFVYMTGEFPPYLVDHRDRVPLNNRWSNLRAATRSENNRNIGTAANKTSKLRGVSKRGDRWQVVVRIAGRLKYLGCY
;
A
#
# COMPACT_ATOMS: atom_id res chain seq x y z
N MET A 1 26.19 -20.15 8.00
CA MET A 1 24.80 -20.04 7.51
C MET A 1 24.07 -19.07 8.42
N LEU A 2 24.20 -17.77 8.18
CA LEU A 2 23.56 -16.72 8.98
C LEU A 2 22.18 -16.44 8.42
N GLU A 3 21.26 -16.90 9.12
CA GLU A 3 19.84 -16.69 9.31
C GLU A 3 19.22 -15.48 8.59
N CYS A 4 18.46 -15.79 7.54
CA CYS A 4 17.47 -14.93 6.94
C CYS A 4 16.19 -14.80 7.80
N ALA A 5 16.34 -14.94 9.12
CA ALA A 5 15.26 -14.73 10.09
C ALA A 5 15.21 -13.30 10.64
N MET A 6 16.15 -12.44 10.20
CA MET A 6 16.23 -11.06 10.69
C MET A 6 15.05 -10.23 10.18
N LYS A 7 14.39 -9.59 11.11
CA LYS A 7 13.44 -8.52 10.87
C LYS A 7 14.15 -7.45 10.03
N ILE A 8 13.58 -7.05 8.88
CA ILE A 8 14.19 -6.00 8.05
C ILE A 8 14.34 -4.73 8.90
N THR A 9 15.58 -4.27 9.04
CA THR A 9 15.93 -3.00 9.69
C THR A 9 16.19 -1.93 8.63
N GLN A 10 16.09 -0.66 9.02
CA GLN A 10 16.41 0.46 8.13
C GLN A 10 17.87 0.39 7.64
N SER A 11 18.81 0.08 8.54
CA SER A 11 20.24 -0.03 8.20
C SER A 11 20.45 -1.13 7.15
N PHE A 12 19.92 -2.34 7.35
CA PHE A 12 20.00 -3.40 6.37
C PHE A 12 19.33 -3.03 5.04
N LEU A 13 18.15 -2.41 5.09
CA LEU A 13 17.45 -1.98 3.89
C LEU A 13 18.30 -1.01 3.05
N LYS A 14 18.95 -0.05 3.69
CA LYS A 14 19.84 0.94 3.06
C LYS A 14 21.15 0.35 2.50
N THR A 15 21.54 -0.86 2.87
CA THR A 15 22.69 -1.54 2.24
C THR A 15 22.34 -2.25 0.94
N ILE A 16 21.06 -2.56 0.72
CA ILE A 16 20.63 -3.33 -0.44
C ILE A 16 19.76 -2.54 -1.41
N LEU A 17 19.05 -1.52 -0.94
CA LEU A 17 18.15 -0.69 -1.71
C LEU A 17 18.47 0.80 -1.54
N HIS A 18 18.40 1.54 -2.63
CA HIS A 18 18.24 2.98 -2.64
C HIS A 18 16.78 3.31 -2.89
N TYR A 19 16.24 4.26 -2.14
CA TYR A 19 14.89 4.78 -2.33
C TYR A 19 14.94 6.27 -2.60
N ASP A 20 14.35 6.69 -3.72
CA ASP A 20 14.15 8.11 -4.02
C ASP A 20 12.75 8.54 -3.57
N PRO A 21 12.62 9.38 -2.52
CA PRO A 21 11.33 9.80 -1.99
C PRO A 21 10.51 10.70 -2.94
N LEU A 22 11.18 11.36 -3.90
CA LEU A 22 10.51 12.26 -4.86
C LEU A 22 9.83 11.48 -5.99
N SER A 23 10.50 10.47 -6.53
CA SER A 23 9.93 9.61 -7.58
C SER A 23 9.14 8.42 -7.03
N GLY A 24 9.47 7.97 -5.80
CA GLY A 24 8.92 6.76 -5.19
C GLY A 24 9.57 5.47 -5.69
N VAL A 25 10.68 5.58 -6.43
CA VAL A 25 11.38 4.45 -7.05
C VAL A 25 12.40 3.85 -6.08
N PHE A 26 12.46 2.53 -6.04
CA PHE A 26 13.52 1.78 -5.40
C PHE A 26 14.48 1.21 -6.43
N THR A 27 15.78 1.24 -6.13
CA THR A 27 16.83 0.71 -6.98
C THR A 27 17.72 -0.24 -6.18
N TRP A 28 18.14 -1.35 -6.78
CA TRP A 28 19.09 -2.26 -6.15
C TRP A 28 20.48 -1.65 -6.10
N ILE A 29 21.05 -1.55 -4.89
CA ILE A 29 22.45 -1.13 -4.67
C ILE A 29 23.29 -2.25 -4.05
N GLY A 30 22.65 -3.31 -3.56
CA GLY A 30 23.29 -4.48 -2.96
C GLY A 30 22.44 -5.74 -3.12
N ARG A 31 22.99 -6.86 -2.71
CA ARG A 31 22.29 -8.15 -2.73
C ARG A 31 21.76 -8.50 -1.35
N SER A 32 20.50 -8.92 -1.27
CA SER A 32 19.85 -9.33 -0.01
C SER A 32 20.35 -10.68 0.50
N SER A 33 20.98 -11.48 -0.36
CA SER A 33 21.60 -12.77 -0.03
C SER A 33 22.53 -13.20 -1.17
N PRO A 34 23.46 -14.17 -0.96
CA PRO A 34 24.31 -14.72 -2.02
C PRO A 34 23.52 -15.33 -3.19
N ARG A 35 22.31 -15.82 -2.94
CA ARG A 35 21.40 -16.38 -3.96
C ARG A 35 20.47 -15.36 -4.58
N SER A 36 20.60 -14.07 -4.23
CA SER A 36 19.77 -13.00 -4.78
C SER A 36 20.08 -12.81 -6.28
N ARG A 37 19.02 -12.76 -7.10
CA ARG A 37 19.11 -12.45 -8.54
C ARG A 37 18.98 -10.93 -8.79
N ALA A 38 19.21 -10.10 -7.78
CA ALA A 38 19.15 -8.66 -7.91
C ALA A 38 20.23 -8.16 -8.89
N ILE A 39 19.80 -7.38 -9.87
CA ILE A 39 20.70 -6.67 -10.80
C ILE A 39 20.93 -5.29 -10.21
N ILE A 40 22.17 -5.01 -9.81
CA ILE A 40 22.53 -3.70 -9.23
C ILE A 40 22.26 -2.59 -10.27
N GLY A 41 21.65 -1.51 -9.82
CA GLY A 41 21.23 -0.39 -10.67
C GLY A 41 19.83 -0.53 -11.29
N SER A 42 19.21 -1.73 -11.25
CA SER A 42 17.86 -1.88 -11.77
C SER A 42 16.78 -1.47 -10.77
N GLU A 43 15.64 -1.07 -11.29
CA GLU A 43 14.46 -0.78 -10.47
C GLU A 43 13.96 -2.04 -9.75
N VAL A 44 13.40 -1.81 -8.56
CA VAL A 44 12.92 -2.86 -7.66
C VAL A 44 11.41 -2.93 -7.72
N GLY A 45 10.91 -4.15 -7.82
CA GLY A 45 9.51 -4.45 -7.62
C GLY A 45 8.83 -5.08 -8.82
N CYS A 46 7.93 -5.97 -8.51
CA CYS A 46 6.98 -6.54 -9.47
C CYS A 46 5.56 -6.24 -8.97
N LYS A 47 4.66 -6.05 -9.92
CA LYS A 47 3.24 -5.80 -9.63
C LYS A 47 2.58 -7.09 -9.14
N ASN A 48 1.90 -7.04 -8.02
CA ASN A 48 1.08 -8.15 -7.55
C ASN A 48 -0.33 -8.13 -8.18
N THR A 49 -1.14 -9.13 -7.89
CA THR A 49 -2.52 -9.26 -8.40
C THR A 49 -3.44 -8.12 -7.97
N GLN A 50 -3.12 -7.43 -6.87
CA GLN A 50 -3.87 -6.29 -6.37
C GLN A 50 -3.39 -4.95 -6.92
N GLY A 51 -2.35 -4.94 -7.77
CA GLY A 51 -1.81 -3.75 -8.40
C GLY A 51 -0.71 -3.04 -7.63
N TYR A 52 -0.28 -3.54 -6.47
CA TYR A 52 0.80 -2.96 -5.67
C TYR A 52 2.17 -3.48 -6.11
N LEU A 53 3.20 -2.65 -5.97
CA LEU A 53 4.59 -3.09 -6.15
C LEU A 53 5.06 -3.85 -4.91
N GLN A 54 5.67 -5.00 -5.14
CA GLN A 54 6.24 -5.86 -4.12
C GLN A 54 7.63 -6.37 -4.51
N VAL A 55 8.41 -6.74 -3.52
CA VAL A 55 9.75 -7.33 -3.69
C VAL A 55 9.95 -8.49 -2.71
N LYS A 56 10.71 -9.48 -3.13
CA LYS A 56 11.13 -10.59 -2.26
C LYS A 56 12.53 -10.31 -1.71
N ILE A 57 12.64 -10.16 -0.39
CA ILE A 57 13.90 -9.97 0.33
C ILE A 57 14.03 -11.09 1.35
N CYS A 58 15.17 -11.79 1.35
CA CYS A 58 15.42 -12.91 2.28
C CYS A 58 14.25 -13.91 2.34
N GLY A 59 13.70 -14.30 1.20
CA GLY A 59 12.62 -15.29 1.12
C GLY A 59 11.22 -14.78 1.44
N LYS A 60 11.06 -13.56 2.01
CA LYS A 60 9.78 -12.95 2.36
C LYS A 60 9.38 -11.86 1.36
N GLN A 61 8.09 -11.73 1.10
CA GLN A 61 7.53 -10.67 0.25
C GLN A 61 7.17 -9.44 1.06
N TYR A 62 7.52 -8.27 0.52
CA TYR A 62 7.23 -6.96 1.12
C TYR A 62 6.65 -6.02 0.08
N LEU A 63 5.64 -5.25 0.46
CA LEU A 63 5.15 -4.13 -0.35
C LEU A 63 6.16 -2.98 -0.32
N LEU A 64 6.47 -2.38 -1.47
CA LEU A 64 7.41 -1.27 -1.56
C LEU A 64 6.94 -0.07 -0.74
N SER A 65 5.64 0.21 -0.70
CA SER A 65 5.08 1.27 0.16
C SER A 65 5.41 1.07 1.65
N ARG A 66 5.41 -0.17 2.15
CA ARG A 66 5.81 -0.47 3.54
C ARG A 66 7.31 -0.35 3.75
N LEU A 67 8.11 -0.74 2.75
CA LEU A 67 9.56 -0.56 2.79
C LEU A 67 9.95 0.92 2.75
N ALA A 68 9.20 1.77 2.04
CA ALA A 68 9.40 3.22 2.06
C ALA A 68 9.25 3.79 3.47
N PHE A 69 8.27 3.31 4.26
CA PHE A 69 8.16 3.69 5.67
C PHE A 69 9.39 3.28 6.47
N VAL A 70 9.82 2.01 6.37
CA VAL A 70 11.03 1.55 7.07
C VAL A 70 12.26 2.35 6.65
N TYR A 71 12.38 2.66 5.37
CA TYR A 71 13.51 3.43 4.83
C TYR A 71 13.57 4.85 5.38
N MET A 72 12.42 5.51 5.52
CA MET A 72 12.31 6.91 5.96
C MET A 72 12.25 7.06 7.48
N THR A 73 11.53 6.16 8.18
CA THR A 73 11.26 6.31 9.62
C THR A 73 12.04 5.34 10.52
N GLY A 74 12.60 4.28 9.94
CA GLY A 74 13.28 3.21 10.70
C GLY A 74 12.38 2.08 11.17
N GLU A 75 11.06 2.26 11.11
CA GLU A 75 10.09 1.31 11.64
C GLU A 75 9.00 0.93 10.62
N PHE A 76 8.46 -0.27 10.76
CA PHE A 76 7.27 -0.64 10.01
C PHE A 76 6.07 0.16 10.52
N PRO A 77 5.21 0.66 9.60
CA PRO A 77 4.01 1.34 10.01
C PRO A 77 3.12 0.39 10.84
N PRO A 78 2.57 0.87 11.99
CA PRO A 78 1.75 0.06 12.89
C PRO A 78 0.43 -0.39 12.23
N TYR A 79 0.03 0.33 11.19
CA TYR A 79 -1.21 0.09 10.47
C TYR A 79 -0.94 -0.17 8.98
N LEU A 80 -1.97 0.01 8.15
CA LEU A 80 -1.85 -0.06 6.70
C LEU A 80 -1.10 1.17 6.16
N VAL A 81 -0.49 1.02 4.99
CA VAL A 81 -0.01 2.15 4.19
C VAL A 81 -1.07 2.44 3.14
N ASP A 82 -1.56 3.67 3.14
CA ASP A 82 -2.54 4.18 2.20
C ASP A 82 -1.89 5.13 1.20
N HIS A 83 -2.31 5.06 -0.06
CA HIS A 83 -1.92 5.97 -1.13
C HIS A 83 -2.96 7.07 -1.23
N ARG A 84 -2.59 8.31 -0.94
CA ARG A 84 -3.52 9.47 -0.91
C ARG A 84 -4.25 9.66 -2.23
N ASP A 85 -3.55 9.46 -3.35
CA ASP A 85 -4.08 9.57 -4.72
C ASP A 85 -4.84 8.33 -5.22
N ARG A 86 -4.86 7.24 -4.42
CA ARG A 86 -5.46 5.93 -4.77
C ARG A 86 -4.75 5.21 -5.92
N VAL A 87 -3.52 5.59 -6.24
CA VAL A 87 -2.70 4.93 -7.25
C VAL A 87 -1.68 4.02 -6.56
N PRO A 88 -1.87 2.68 -6.55
CA PRO A 88 -1.02 1.74 -5.80
C PRO A 88 0.45 1.69 -6.24
N LEU A 89 0.75 2.21 -7.44
CA LEU A 89 2.09 2.25 -7.99
C LEU A 89 2.86 3.52 -7.59
N ASN A 90 2.16 4.56 -7.12
CA ASN A 90 2.77 5.82 -6.74
C ASN A 90 3.30 5.78 -5.30
N ASN A 91 4.52 5.25 -5.14
CA ASN A 91 5.18 5.14 -3.84
C ASN A 91 5.99 6.39 -3.43
N ARG A 92 5.71 7.57 -4.00
CA ARG A 92 6.30 8.84 -3.54
C ARG A 92 6.02 9.05 -2.07
N TRP A 93 7.02 9.49 -1.30
CA TRP A 93 6.85 9.67 0.14
C TRP A 93 5.71 10.62 0.49
N SER A 94 5.55 11.72 -0.24
CA SER A 94 4.45 12.68 -0.06
C SER A 94 3.05 12.07 -0.26
N ASN A 95 2.95 10.98 -1.04
CA ASN A 95 1.70 10.28 -1.33
C ASN A 95 1.35 9.20 -0.30
N LEU A 96 2.34 8.71 0.44
CA LEU A 96 2.15 7.63 1.41
C LEU A 96 1.74 8.19 2.77
N ARG A 97 0.83 7.48 3.45
CA ARG A 97 0.48 7.73 4.85
C ARG A 97 0.19 6.44 5.60
N ALA A 98 0.53 6.39 6.88
CA ALA A 98 0.01 5.36 7.76
C ALA A 98 -1.48 5.63 7.99
N ALA A 99 -2.31 4.62 7.83
CA ALA A 99 -3.76 4.76 7.95
C ALA A 99 -4.37 3.53 8.63
N THR A 100 -5.32 3.76 9.51
CA THR A 100 -6.17 2.70 10.05
C THR A 100 -7.03 2.09 8.94
N ARG A 101 -7.56 0.90 9.18
CA ARG A 101 -8.46 0.26 8.21
C ARG A 101 -9.68 1.14 7.87
N SER A 102 -10.20 1.88 8.85
CA SER A 102 -11.32 2.81 8.66
C SER A 102 -10.96 3.97 7.75
N GLU A 103 -9.78 4.56 7.94
CA GLU A 103 -9.28 5.66 7.10
C GLU A 103 -8.98 5.20 5.67
N ASN A 104 -8.30 4.05 5.54
CA ASN A 104 -8.05 3.46 4.23
C ASN A 104 -9.37 3.16 3.48
N ASN A 105 -10.37 2.58 4.17
CA ASN A 105 -11.67 2.34 3.58
C ASN A 105 -12.39 3.63 3.14
N ARG A 106 -12.16 4.75 3.81
CA ARG A 106 -12.68 6.06 3.38
C ARG A 106 -11.99 6.56 2.11
N ASN A 107 -10.72 6.23 1.93
CA ASN A 107 -9.98 6.61 0.72
C ASN A 107 -10.29 5.72 -0.50
N ILE A 108 -10.82 4.51 -0.31
CA ILE A 108 -11.22 3.66 -1.44
C ILE A 108 -12.32 4.36 -2.25
N GLY A 109 -12.09 4.52 -3.56
CA GLY A 109 -13.10 5.05 -4.49
C GLY A 109 -14.36 4.18 -4.56
N THR A 110 -15.42 4.69 -5.14
CA THR A 110 -16.58 3.86 -5.52
C THR A 110 -16.17 2.92 -6.65
N ALA A 111 -16.53 1.64 -6.55
CA ALA A 111 -16.25 0.68 -7.62
C ALA A 111 -16.94 1.11 -8.93
N ALA A 112 -16.26 0.96 -10.06
CA ALA A 112 -16.74 1.38 -11.37
C ALA A 112 -18.08 0.72 -11.78
N ASN A 113 -18.37 -0.47 -11.26
CA ASN A 113 -19.60 -1.24 -11.52
C ASN A 113 -20.76 -0.95 -10.54
N LYS A 114 -20.62 0.02 -9.65
CA LYS A 114 -21.72 0.43 -8.77
C LYS A 114 -22.74 1.27 -9.54
N THR A 115 -24.01 0.99 -9.32
CA THR A 115 -25.16 1.71 -9.89
C THR A 115 -25.17 3.18 -9.52
N SER A 116 -24.58 3.53 -8.37
CA SER A 116 -24.42 4.92 -7.91
C SER A 116 -22.95 5.26 -7.71
N LYS A 117 -22.53 6.46 -8.14
CA LYS A 117 -21.20 7.03 -7.84
C LYS A 117 -21.05 7.49 -6.38
N LEU A 118 -22.16 7.56 -5.64
CA LEU A 118 -22.21 8.01 -4.26
C LEU A 118 -22.09 6.83 -3.29
N ARG A 119 -21.34 7.01 -2.21
CA ARG A 119 -21.23 5.99 -1.15
C ARG A 119 -22.54 5.93 -0.36
N GLY A 120 -22.97 4.70 -0.07
CA GLY A 120 -24.19 4.48 0.71
C GLY A 120 -25.48 4.68 -0.09
N VAL A 121 -25.38 4.93 -1.39
CA VAL A 121 -26.53 5.00 -2.28
C VAL A 121 -26.53 3.79 -3.19
N SER A 122 -27.64 3.06 -3.24
CA SER A 122 -27.82 1.88 -4.09
C SER A 122 -29.22 1.90 -4.74
N LYS A 123 -29.30 1.43 -5.99
CA LYS A 123 -30.60 1.31 -6.69
C LYS A 123 -31.33 0.06 -6.19
N ARG A 124 -32.62 0.19 -5.94
CA ARG A 124 -33.51 -0.89 -5.55
C ARG A 124 -34.82 -0.80 -6.36
N GLY A 125 -34.91 -1.55 -7.44
CA GLY A 125 -35.94 -1.34 -8.46
C GLY A 125 -35.80 0.06 -9.09
N ASP A 126 -36.86 0.86 -9.09
CA ASP A 126 -36.88 2.22 -9.62
C ASP A 126 -36.52 3.30 -8.59
N ARG A 127 -36.21 2.92 -7.37
CA ARG A 127 -35.91 3.85 -6.27
C ARG A 127 -34.45 3.78 -5.85
N TRP A 128 -33.99 4.84 -5.17
CA TRP A 128 -32.65 4.93 -4.61
C TRP A 128 -32.69 4.79 -3.09
N GLN A 129 -32.06 3.75 -2.59
CA GLN A 129 -31.89 3.51 -1.16
C GLN A 129 -30.64 4.25 -0.66
N VAL A 130 -30.79 5.00 0.43
CA VAL A 130 -29.68 5.72 1.07
C VAL A 130 -29.42 5.17 2.46
N VAL A 131 -28.19 4.68 2.67
CA VAL A 131 -27.71 4.14 3.96
C VAL A 131 -26.37 4.79 4.29
N VAL A 132 -26.25 5.42 5.42
CA VAL A 132 -25.00 6.04 5.89
C VAL A 132 -24.48 5.33 7.14
N ARG A 133 -23.18 5.43 7.38
CA ARG A 133 -22.57 4.93 8.62
C ARG A 133 -22.21 6.11 9.50
N ILE A 134 -22.86 6.21 10.67
CA ILE A 134 -22.63 7.26 11.68
C ILE A 134 -22.14 6.54 12.94
N ALA A 135 -21.01 6.97 13.49
CA ALA A 135 -20.41 6.39 14.70
C ALA A 135 -20.31 4.84 14.65
N GLY A 136 -19.91 4.28 13.49
CA GLY A 136 -19.78 2.84 13.32
C GLY A 136 -21.09 2.08 13.03
N ARG A 137 -22.27 2.69 13.21
CA ARG A 137 -23.58 2.08 12.98
C ARG A 137 -24.15 2.48 11.63
N LEU A 138 -24.80 1.54 10.95
CA LEU A 138 -25.52 1.81 9.71
C LEU A 138 -26.86 2.48 10.05
N LYS A 139 -27.13 3.62 9.43
CA LYS A 139 -28.41 4.34 9.52
C LYS A 139 -29.04 4.40 8.14
N TYR A 140 -30.22 3.87 8.03
CA TYR A 140 -31.05 3.99 6.84
C TYR A 140 -31.70 5.38 6.83
N LEU A 141 -31.58 6.13 5.72
CA LEU A 141 -32.12 7.47 5.59
C LEU A 141 -33.39 7.51 4.75
N GLY A 142 -33.65 6.51 3.95
CA GLY A 142 -34.86 6.45 3.15
C GLY A 142 -34.64 5.80 1.78
N CYS A 143 -35.74 5.70 1.06
CA CYS A 143 -35.81 5.28 -0.33
C CYS A 143 -36.52 6.38 -1.12
N TYR A 144 -35.89 6.89 -2.18
CA TYR A 144 -36.31 8.04 -2.97
C TYR A 144 -36.52 7.65 -4.42
#